data_4e91927a029505d849cee13dde01aa30
#
_entry.id   4e91927a029505d849cee13dde01aa30
#
_cell.length_a   1.000
_cell.length_b   1.000
_cell.length_c   1.000
_cell.angle_alpha   90.00
_cell.angle_beta   90.00
_cell.angle_gamma   90.00
#
_symmetry.space_group_name_H-M   'P 1'
#
loop_
_entity.id
_entity.type
_entity.pdbx_description
1 polymer ?
#
loop_
_entity_poly.entity_id
_entity_poly.type
_entity_poly.pdbx_seq_one_letter_code
_entity_poly.pdbx_strand_id
1 'polypeptide(L)'
;MKLDRRTVITGAAASMLFAACAKPAAAKTYPYALSDAAWRKKLSPEAYRVLRQAATERPYSSPLNDEHRAGTFACAGCANPLYSSKTKFESGTGWPSFYAPLKGAIGTATDRKLGFSRTEVHCARCGGHLGHVFDDGPRPTGKRYCMNGAAMDFRSA
;
A
#
# COMPACT_ATOMS: atom_id res chain seq x y z
N MET A 1 -50.59 6.50 -67.17
CA MET A 1 -49.54 7.08 -66.30
C MET A 1 -49.43 6.18 -65.06
N LYS A 2 -48.44 5.27 -65.00
CA LYS A 2 -48.27 4.29 -63.89
C LYS A 2 -47.16 4.82 -62.96
N LEU A 3 -47.48 5.05 -61.68
CA LEU A 3 -46.56 5.42 -60.63
C LEU A 3 -46.00 4.14 -60.03
N ASP A 4 -44.69 3.99 -60.10
CA ASP A 4 -43.91 2.88 -59.55
C ASP A 4 -43.55 3.18 -58.08
N ARG A 5 -43.96 2.29 -57.18
CA ARG A 5 -43.64 2.39 -55.73
C ARG A 5 -42.38 1.62 -55.42
N ARG A 6 -41.25 2.29 -55.28
CA ARG A 6 -40.04 1.70 -54.77
C ARG A 6 -40.10 1.58 -53.24
N THR A 7 -40.20 0.37 -52.77
CA THR A 7 -40.11 0.04 -51.34
C THR A 7 -38.65 0.12 -50.88
N VAL A 8 -38.33 1.08 -49.99
CA VAL A 8 -37.03 1.16 -49.34
C VAL A 8 -37.08 0.30 -48.07
N ILE A 9 -36.36 -0.81 -48.09
CA ILE A 9 -36.16 -1.63 -46.89
C ILE A 9 -34.96 -1.06 -46.10
N THR A 10 -35.23 -0.36 -45.01
CA THR A 10 -34.21 0.06 -44.05
C THR A 10 -33.90 -1.11 -43.08
N GLY A 11 -32.78 -1.74 -43.32
CA GLY A 11 -32.24 -2.76 -42.39
C GLY A 11 -31.67 -2.05 -41.13
N ALA A 12 -32.30 -2.32 -39.99
CA ALA A 12 -31.74 -1.95 -38.67
C ALA A 12 -30.71 -2.96 -38.25
N ALA A 13 -29.43 -2.57 -38.28
CA ALA A 13 -28.34 -3.37 -37.72
C ALA A 13 -28.34 -3.23 -36.18
N ALA A 14 -28.78 -4.28 -35.50
CA ALA A 14 -28.72 -4.38 -34.05
C ALA A 14 -27.27 -4.67 -33.64
N SER A 15 -26.53 -3.64 -33.15
CA SER A 15 -25.21 -3.82 -32.55
C SER A 15 -25.34 -4.42 -31.16
N MET A 16 -25.06 -5.71 -31.02
CA MET A 16 -24.93 -6.39 -29.72
C MET A 16 -23.63 -5.93 -29.05
N LEU A 17 -23.72 -5.05 -28.07
CA LEU A 17 -22.62 -4.74 -27.13
C LEU A 17 -22.40 -5.94 -26.22
N PHE A 18 -21.36 -6.72 -26.47
CA PHE A 18 -20.85 -7.70 -25.50
C PHE A 18 -20.19 -6.96 -24.34
N ALA A 19 -20.91 -6.79 -23.23
CA ALA A 19 -20.30 -6.37 -21.97
C ALA A 19 -19.41 -7.52 -21.47
N ALA A 20 -18.10 -7.39 -21.67
CA ALA A 20 -17.12 -8.29 -21.09
C ALA A 20 -17.14 -8.08 -19.56
N CYS A 21 -17.79 -8.97 -18.82
CA CYS A 21 -17.67 -9.05 -17.36
C CYS A 21 -16.22 -9.39 -16.99
N ALA A 22 -15.40 -8.35 -16.72
CA ALA A 22 -14.10 -8.56 -16.13
C ALA A 22 -14.29 -9.19 -14.74
N LYS A 23 -13.81 -10.42 -14.55
CA LYS A 23 -13.79 -11.06 -13.23
C LYS A 23 -13.04 -10.15 -12.26
N PRO A 24 -13.61 -9.80 -11.09
CA PRO A 24 -12.89 -9.05 -10.09
C PRO A 24 -11.63 -9.84 -9.70
N ALA A 25 -10.47 -9.18 -9.72
CA ALA A 25 -9.24 -9.80 -9.25
C ALA A 25 -9.45 -10.30 -7.82
N ALA A 26 -9.11 -11.57 -7.55
CA ALA A 26 -9.27 -12.17 -6.24
C ALA A 26 -8.56 -11.29 -5.20
N ALA A 27 -9.29 -10.80 -4.21
CA ALA A 27 -8.73 -9.99 -3.13
C ALA A 27 -7.67 -10.83 -2.40
N LYS A 28 -6.46 -10.28 -2.25
CA LYS A 28 -5.40 -10.94 -1.47
C LYS A 28 -5.91 -11.22 -0.06
N THR A 29 -5.93 -12.48 0.35
CA THR A 29 -6.21 -12.87 1.73
C THR A 29 -4.93 -12.81 2.54
N TYR A 30 -5.00 -12.19 3.72
CA TYR A 30 -3.87 -12.09 4.66
C TYR A 30 -4.13 -12.93 5.90
N PRO A 31 -3.09 -13.54 6.53
CA PRO A 31 -3.25 -14.38 7.72
C PRO A 31 -3.91 -13.67 8.92
N TYR A 32 -3.80 -12.35 8.98
CA TYR A 32 -4.43 -11.52 10.01
C TYR A 32 -5.39 -10.52 9.34
N ALA A 33 -6.67 -10.81 9.41
CA ALA A 33 -7.72 -9.98 8.84
C ALA A 33 -8.77 -9.64 9.91
N LEU A 34 -9.20 -8.38 9.93
CA LEU A 34 -10.30 -7.90 10.78
C LEU A 34 -11.32 -7.18 9.91
N SER A 35 -12.55 -7.05 10.39
CA SER A 35 -13.55 -6.18 9.77
C SER A 35 -13.08 -4.70 9.84
N ASP A 36 -13.62 -3.85 8.98
CA ASP A 36 -13.31 -2.42 8.99
C ASP A 36 -13.62 -1.77 10.34
N ALA A 37 -14.77 -2.10 10.93
CA ALA A 37 -15.16 -1.62 12.25
C ALA A 37 -14.18 -2.05 13.35
N ALA A 38 -13.67 -3.29 13.28
CA ALA A 38 -12.69 -3.78 14.25
C ALA A 38 -11.32 -3.09 14.08
N TRP A 39 -10.90 -2.79 12.84
CA TRP A 39 -9.71 -1.99 12.58
C TRP A 39 -9.83 -0.57 13.15
N ARG A 40 -10.97 0.10 12.93
CA ARG A 40 -11.23 1.45 13.49
C ARG A 40 -11.20 1.48 15.02
N LYS A 41 -11.72 0.43 15.65
CA LYS A 41 -11.69 0.30 17.11
C LYS A 41 -10.28 0.05 17.66
N LYS A 42 -9.47 -0.69 16.90
CA LYS A 42 -8.13 -1.12 17.33
C LYS A 42 -7.05 -0.06 17.12
N LEU A 43 -7.12 0.70 16.04
CA LEU A 43 -6.08 1.63 15.60
C LEU A 43 -6.41 3.07 16.01
N SER A 44 -5.38 3.89 16.22
CA SER A 44 -5.57 5.33 16.25
C SER A 44 -6.12 5.81 14.90
N PRO A 45 -6.81 6.96 14.84
CA PRO A 45 -7.33 7.50 13.57
C PRO A 45 -6.23 7.66 12.51
N GLU A 46 -5.02 8.05 12.90
CA GLU A 46 -3.89 8.22 11.99
C GLU A 46 -3.34 6.88 11.50
N ALA A 47 -3.09 5.94 12.40
CA ALA A 47 -2.67 4.59 12.03
C ALA A 47 -3.69 3.88 11.13
N TYR A 48 -4.99 4.10 11.36
CA TYR A 48 -6.04 3.56 10.51
C TYR A 48 -5.96 4.16 9.09
N ARG A 49 -5.84 5.49 8.97
CA ARG A 49 -5.71 6.14 7.66
C ARG A 49 -4.51 5.61 6.88
N VAL A 50 -3.37 5.45 7.55
CA VAL A 50 -2.16 4.93 6.91
C VAL A 50 -2.34 3.46 6.54
N LEU A 51 -2.57 2.58 7.53
CA LEU A 51 -2.58 1.13 7.34
C LEU A 51 -3.73 0.61 6.47
N ARG A 52 -4.91 1.27 6.49
CA ARG A 52 -6.13 0.77 5.85
C ARG A 52 -6.61 1.59 4.66
N GLN A 53 -6.23 2.86 4.58
CA GLN A 53 -6.61 3.77 3.49
C GLN A 53 -5.41 4.19 2.62
N ALA A 54 -4.21 3.66 2.94
CA ALA A 54 -2.95 3.97 2.24
C ALA A 54 -2.68 5.49 2.15
N ALA A 55 -2.94 6.20 3.27
CA ALA A 55 -2.56 7.59 3.44
C ALA A 55 -1.07 7.70 3.79
N THR A 56 -0.54 8.91 3.69
CA THR A 56 0.82 9.25 4.14
C THR A 56 0.71 10.25 5.29
N GLU A 57 1.46 10.02 6.38
CA GLU A 57 1.60 10.99 7.47
C GLU A 57 2.42 12.20 7.02
N ARG A 58 2.36 13.32 7.76
CA ARG A 58 3.19 14.49 7.46
C ARG A 58 4.67 14.16 7.69
N PRO A 59 5.59 14.69 6.87
CA PRO A 59 7.02 14.54 7.14
C PRO A 59 7.37 15.13 8.51
N TYR A 60 8.31 14.51 9.20
CA TYR A 60 8.82 14.89 10.54
C TYR A 60 7.75 14.87 11.66
N SER A 61 6.58 14.23 11.45
CA SER A 61 5.54 14.16 12.47
C SER A 61 5.66 12.95 13.40
N SER A 62 6.39 11.92 13.00
CA SER A 62 6.52 10.71 13.80
C SER A 62 7.71 10.79 14.76
N PRO A 63 7.53 10.47 16.06
CA PRO A 63 8.63 10.33 17.00
C PRO A 63 9.59 9.18 16.65
N LEU A 64 9.19 8.26 15.78
CA LEU A 64 10.04 7.16 15.32
C LEU A 64 11.16 7.63 14.38
N ASN A 65 11.15 8.89 13.90
CA ASN A 65 12.29 9.47 13.21
C ASN A 65 13.50 9.49 14.15
N ASP A 66 13.30 9.92 15.39
CA ASP A 66 14.36 10.11 16.41
C ASP A 66 14.56 8.86 17.29
N GLU A 67 13.96 7.71 16.92
CA GLU A 67 14.14 6.46 17.66
C GLU A 67 15.45 5.76 17.24
N HIS A 68 16.46 5.77 18.12
CA HIS A 68 17.81 5.23 17.87
C HIS A 68 18.17 4.04 18.78
N ARG A 69 17.30 3.68 19.72
CA ARG A 69 17.56 2.55 20.64
C ARG A 69 17.61 1.22 19.88
N ALA A 70 18.33 0.25 20.45
CA ALA A 70 18.30 -1.12 19.96
C ALA A 70 16.90 -1.72 20.12
N GLY A 71 16.35 -2.31 19.02
CA GLY A 71 15.01 -2.87 19.07
C GLY A 71 14.44 -3.22 17.69
N THR A 72 13.14 -3.40 17.67
CA THR A 72 12.37 -3.83 16.49
C THR A 72 11.19 -2.89 16.24
N PHE A 73 11.01 -2.48 15.00
CA PHE A 73 9.81 -1.78 14.53
C PHE A 73 8.80 -2.81 14.05
N ALA A 74 7.63 -2.85 14.70
CA ALA A 74 6.56 -3.79 14.45
C ALA A 74 5.34 -3.09 13.82
N CYS A 75 4.53 -3.82 13.08
CA CYS A 75 3.28 -3.30 12.52
C CYS A 75 2.29 -2.91 13.63
N ALA A 76 1.85 -1.66 13.68
CA ALA A 76 0.86 -1.18 14.64
C ALA A 76 -0.48 -1.92 14.53
N GLY A 77 -0.80 -2.46 13.35
CA GLY A 77 -2.03 -3.21 13.12
C GLY A 77 -2.02 -4.62 13.71
N CYS A 78 -0.95 -5.39 13.52
CA CYS A 78 -0.93 -6.82 13.85
C CYS A 78 0.30 -7.28 14.63
N ALA A 79 1.15 -6.34 15.04
CA ALA A 79 2.37 -6.60 15.81
C ALA A 79 3.41 -7.50 15.09
N ASN A 80 3.30 -7.65 13.76
CA ASN A 80 4.31 -8.34 12.96
C ASN A 80 5.64 -7.59 13.02
N PRO A 81 6.77 -8.20 13.39
CA PRO A 81 8.09 -7.58 13.30
C PRO A 81 8.41 -7.21 11.85
N LEU A 82 8.78 -5.95 11.59
CA LEU A 82 8.98 -5.45 10.22
C LEU A 82 10.45 -5.11 9.94
N TYR A 83 11.07 -4.32 10.83
CA TYR A 83 12.43 -3.82 10.65
C TYR A 83 13.21 -3.89 11.97
N SER A 84 14.51 -4.13 11.87
CA SER A 84 15.45 -4.01 12.99
C SER A 84 16.00 -2.58 13.05
N SER A 85 16.23 -2.05 14.25
CA SER A 85 16.94 -0.78 14.45
C SER A 85 18.33 -0.77 13.81
N LYS A 86 18.94 -1.94 13.61
CA LYS A 86 20.24 -2.09 12.93
C LYS A 86 20.21 -1.69 11.46
N THR A 87 19.02 -1.68 10.85
CA THR A 87 18.87 -1.31 9.44
C THR A 87 18.29 0.10 9.25
N LYS A 88 17.95 0.79 10.36
CA LYS A 88 17.48 2.18 10.33
C LYS A 88 18.62 3.12 9.97
N PHE A 89 18.31 4.15 9.19
CA PHE A 89 19.26 5.23 8.87
C PHE A 89 18.53 6.56 8.67
N GLU A 90 19.25 7.66 8.79
CA GLU A 90 18.72 9.01 8.58
C GLU A 90 18.73 9.35 7.09
N SER A 91 17.55 9.36 6.49
CA SER A 91 17.40 9.68 5.06
C SER A 91 17.20 11.17 4.78
N GLY A 92 16.90 11.98 5.79
CA GLY A 92 16.56 13.39 5.63
C GLY A 92 15.20 13.66 4.98
N THR A 93 14.39 12.61 4.73
CA THR A 93 13.09 12.75 4.04
C THR A 93 11.93 13.07 4.97
N GLY A 94 12.11 12.91 6.30
CA GLY A 94 11.10 13.18 7.32
C GLY A 94 10.26 11.97 7.71
N TRP A 95 10.63 10.78 7.23
CA TRP A 95 10.00 9.51 7.59
C TRP A 95 11.04 8.49 8.05
N PRO A 96 10.69 7.59 8.99
CA PRO A 96 11.57 6.49 9.39
C PRO A 96 12.01 5.67 8.17
N SER A 97 13.32 5.54 7.98
CA SER A 97 13.91 4.91 6.80
C SER A 97 14.82 3.73 7.17
N PHE A 98 14.73 2.66 6.39
CA PHE A 98 15.47 1.42 6.61
C PHE A 98 16.09 0.95 5.29
N TYR A 99 17.29 0.35 5.33
CA TYR A 99 17.87 -0.23 4.11
C TYR A 99 17.47 -1.68 3.87
N ALA A 100 16.92 -2.39 4.86
CA ALA A 100 16.43 -3.77 4.70
C ALA A 100 15.31 -4.10 5.71
N PRO A 101 14.26 -4.83 5.32
CA PRO A 101 13.26 -5.40 6.22
C PRO A 101 13.76 -6.71 6.85
N LEU A 102 13.05 -7.19 7.86
CA LEU A 102 13.19 -8.54 8.36
C LEU A 102 12.67 -9.55 7.31
N LYS A 103 13.22 -10.75 7.31
CA LYS A 103 12.87 -11.80 6.32
C LYS A 103 11.39 -12.15 6.38
N GLY A 104 10.70 -12.05 5.24
CA GLY A 104 9.27 -12.39 5.12
C GLY A 104 8.31 -11.41 5.81
N ALA A 105 8.80 -10.27 6.30
CA ALA A 105 8.00 -9.32 7.09
C ALA A 105 7.05 -8.47 6.26
N ILE A 106 7.41 -8.21 5.01
CA ILE A 106 6.71 -7.30 4.11
C ILE A 106 6.35 -7.97 2.78
N GLY A 107 5.38 -7.40 2.09
CA GLY A 107 5.10 -7.59 0.68
C GLY A 107 5.18 -6.27 -0.07
N THR A 108 5.24 -6.35 -1.41
CA THR A 108 5.27 -5.17 -2.28
C THR A 108 4.17 -5.24 -3.33
N ALA A 109 3.75 -4.08 -3.83
CA ALA A 109 2.82 -3.95 -4.94
C ALA A 109 3.14 -2.69 -5.75
N THR A 110 2.67 -2.63 -6.99
CA THR A 110 2.77 -1.41 -7.79
C THR A 110 1.70 -0.40 -7.37
N ASP A 111 2.10 0.82 -7.03
CA ASP A 111 1.23 1.95 -6.75
C ASP A 111 1.33 3.00 -7.88
N ARG A 112 0.18 3.40 -8.46
CA ARG A 112 0.08 4.40 -9.53
C ARG A 112 -0.84 5.57 -9.17
N LYS A 113 -1.19 5.75 -7.90
CA LYS A 113 -2.17 6.76 -7.44
C LYS A 113 -1.78 8.19 -7.77
N LEU A 114 -0.49 8.51 -7.86
CA LEU A 114 -0.01 9.87 -8.14
C LEU A 114 0.36 10.10 -9.62
N GLY A 115 -0.10 9.25 -10.55
CA GLY A 115 0.19 9.40 -11.98
C GLY A 115 1.56 8.86 -12.41
N PHE A 116 2.41 8.43 -11.48
CA PHE A 116 3.66 7.72 -11.76
C PHE A 116 3.75 6.42 -10.93
N SER A 117 4.57 5.48 -11.39
CA SER A 117 4.70 4.17 -10.76
C SER A 117 5.65 4.23 -9.56
N ARG A 118 5.20 3.74 -8.41
CA ARG A 118 6.00 3.54 -7.19
C ARG A 118 5.85 2.10 -6.71
N THR A 119 6.80 1.64 -5.90
CA THR A 119 6.69 0.35 -5.24
C THR A 119 6.17 0.55 -3.81
N GLU A 120 4.89 0.22 -3.60
CA GLU A 120 4.29 0.15 -2.28
C GLU A 120 4.91 -0.96 -1.44
N VAL A 121 5.02 -0.71 -0.15
CA VAL A 121 5.39 -1.70 0.88
C VAL A 121 4.21 -1.88 1.83
N HIS A 122 3.81 -3.13 2.07
CA HIS A 122 2.74 -3.48 3.00
C HIS A 122 3.16 -4.61 3.94
N CYS A 123 2.53 -4.72 5.09
CA CYS A 123 2.77 -5.79 6.05
C CYS A 123 2.36 -7.14 5.44
N ALA A 124 3.26 -8.14 5.44
CA ALA A 124 2.96 -9.46 4.90
C ALA A 124 1.86 -10.19 5.69
N ARG A 125 1.67 -9.87 6.99
CA ARG A 125 0.72 -10.56 7.87
C ARG A 125 -0.70 -10.00 7.77
N CYS A 126 -0.89 -8.66 7.63
CA CYS A 126 -2.23 -8.06 7.64
C CYS A 126 -2.56 -7.22 6.40
N GLY A 127 -1.62 -7.09 5.46
CA GLY A 127 -1.80 -6.29 4.25
C GLY A 127 -1.86 -4.78 4.49
N GLY A 128 -1.58 -4.31 5.72
CA GLY A 128 -1.59 -2.88 6.03
C GLY A 128 -0.51 -2.13 5.28
N HIS A 129 -0.88 -1.01 4.64
CA HIS A 129 0.06 -0.12 3.97
C HIS A 129 1.09 0.43 4.96
N LEU A 130 2.38 0.36 4.62
CA LEU A 130 3.47 0.85 5.46
C LEU A 130 4.14 2.09 4.85
N GLY A 131 4.31 2.13 3.55
CA GLY A 131 5.04 3.17 2.83
C GLY A 131 5.48 2.72 1.45
N HIS A 132 6.65 3.18 1.02
CA HIS A 132 7.20 2.87 -0.30
C HIS A 132 8.70 2.54 -0.21
N VAL A 133 9.20 1.80 -1.18
CA VAL A 133 10.63 1.51 -1.34
C VAL A 133 11.17 2.19 -2.58
N PHE A 134 12.38 2.74 -2.46
CA PHE A 134 13.13 3.48 -3.48
C PHE A 134 14.53 2.89 -3.65
N ASP A 135 15.17 3.18 -4.78
CA ASP A 135 16.51 2.69 -5.15
C ASP A 135 17.62 3.71 -4.87
N ASP A 136 17.40 4.58 -3.90
CA ASP A 136 18.27 5.68 -3.47
C ASP A 136 18.79 5.50 -2.02
N GLY A 137 18.80 4.29 -1.52
CA GLY A 137 19.27 3.96 -0.18
C GLY A 137 20.78 3.67 -0.10
N PRO A 138 21.31 3.50 1.13
CA PRO A 138 22.71 3.19 1.36
C PRO A 138 23.05 1.73 1.07
N ARG A 139 24.35 1.43 1.00
CA ARG A 139 24.83 0.05 1.05
C ARG A 139 24.36 -0.62 2.35
N PRO A 140 24.16 -1.95 2.38
CA PRO A 140 24.54 -2.93 1.34
C PRO A 140 23.48 -3.12 0.25
N THR A 141 22.23 -2.65 0.43
CA THR A 141 21.12 -3.00 -0.46
C THR A 141 20.87 -1.97 -1.57
N GLY A 142 21.28 -0.73 -1.39
CA GLY A 142 20.91 0.39 -2.26
C GLY A 142 19.42 0.77 -2.14
N LYS A 143 18.67 0.17 -1.21
CA LYS A 143 17.24 0.41 -1.03
C LYS A 143 16.97 1.34 0.15
N ARG A 144 15.97 2.21 -0.01
CA ARG A 144 15.40 3.01 1.07
C ARG A 144 13.93 2.64 1.22
N TYR A 145 13.63 1.93 2.31
CA TYR A 145 12.26 1.66 2.75
C TYR A 145 11.81 2.86 3.59
N CYS A 146 11.04 3.76 2.96
CA CYS A 146 10.52 4.98 3.55
C CYS A 146 9.13 4.68 4.14
N MET A 147 9.05 4.55 5.47
CA MET A 147 7.87 4.03 6.15
C MET A 147 7.16 5.11 6.95
N ASN A 148 5.83 5.07 6.97
CA ASN A 148 5.04 5.89 7.88
C ASN A 148 5.25 5.41 9.33
N GLY A 149 5.67 6.29 10.21
CA GLY A 149 5.83 5.95 11.63
C GLY A 149 4.50 5.60 12.29
N ALA A 150 3.39 6.25 11.90
CA ALA A 150 2.05 5.93 12.39
C ALA A 150 1.60 4.48 12.06
N ALA A 151 2.26 3.80 11.12
CA ALA A 151 2.02 2.40 10.80
C ALA A 151 2.80 1.41 11.67
N MET A 152 3.68 1.89 12.55
CA MET A 152 4.62 1.08 13.31
C MET A 152 4.64 1.44 14.78
N ASP A 153 4.99 0.46 15.61
CA ASP A 153 5.34 0.60 17.02
C ASP A 153 6.78 0.16 17.22
N PHE A 154 7.52 0.86 18.10
CA PHE A 154 8.87 0.45 18.49
C PHE A 154 8.82 -0.44 19.73
N ARG A 155 9.63 -1.50 19.72
CA ARG A 155 9.85 -2.42 20.84
C ARG A 155 11.35 -2.47 21.13
N SER A 156 11.76 -1.98 22.29
CA SER A 156 13.15 -2.11 22.75
C SER A 156 13.57 -3.58 22.86
N ALA A 157 14.85 -3.83 22.64
CA ALA A 157 15.47 -5.15 22.85
C ALA A 157 15.53 -5.51 24.34
#